data_bf909d542babacbd4c1e9096993b8386
#
_entry.id   bf909d542babacbd4c1e9096993b8386
#
_cell.length_a   1.000
_cell.length_b   1.000
_cell.length_c   1.000
_cell.angle_alpha   90.00
_cell.angle_beta   90.00
_cell.angle_gamma   90.00
#
_symmetry.space_group_name_H-M   'P 1'
#
loop_
_entity.id
_entity.type
_entity.pdbx_description
1 polymer ?
#
loop_
_entity_poly.entity_id
_entity_poly.type
_entity_poly.pdbx_seq_one_letter_code
_entity_poly.pdbx_strand_id
1 'polypeptide(L)'
;MTFNINWDKRGAYVKFHGIVSAQDLIDANNYLISNANFEGINYQIFDFLNIEEFKITSFDISIIGVMDKAQTEFKKEMKIAILTQDNYVRKITKEYDQLMEGSNWITKIFDNMENAKQWVKE
;
A
#
# COMPACT_ATOMS: atom_id res chain seq x y z
N MET A 1 -8.45 -6.52 -14.19
CA MET A 1 -7.63 -6.43 -12.97
C MET A 1 -8.43 -5.80 -11.85
N THR A 2 -8.11 -6.12 -10.61
CA THR A 2 -8.80 -5.60 -9.44
C THR A 2 -8.22 -4.28 -8.94
N PHE A 3 -7.32 -3.67 -9.70
CA PHE A 3 -6.73 -2.39 -9.32
C PHE A 3 -6.40 -1.53 -10.53
N ASN A 4 -6.35 -0.22 -10.28
CA ASN A 4 -5.88 0.79 -11.23
C ASN A 4 -4.80 1.62 -10.56
N ILE A 5 -3.75 1.95 -11.28
CA ILE A 5 -2.66 2.77 -10.76
C ILE A 5 -2.62 4.10 -11.51
N ASN A 6 -2.64 5.20 -10.76
CA ASN A 6 -2.44 6.54 -11.28
C ASN A 6 -1.21 7.14 -10.63
N TRP A 7 -0.31 7.66 -11.45
CA TRP A 7 0.91 8.28 -10.97
C TRP A 7 0.73 9.79 -10.81
N ASP A 8 1.21 10.30 -9.71
CA ASP A 8 1.38 11.72 -9.48
C ASP A 8 2.88 12.04 -9.54
N LYS A 9 3.24 13.30 -9.50
CA LYS A 9 4.64 13.72 -9.57
C LYS A 9 5.50 13.08 -8.48
N ARG A 10 4.95 12.93 -7.26
CA ARG A 10 5.69 12.38 -6.12
C ARG A 10 5.06 11.14 -5.52
N GLY A 11 4.05 10.60 -6.14
CA GLY A 11 3.35 9.47 -5.55
C GLY A 11 2.60 8.62 -6.53
N ALA A 12 2.08 7.51 -6.00
CA ALA A 12 1.23 6.60 -6.74
C ALA A 12 -0.08 6.41 -5.99
N TYR A 13 -1.17 6.41 -6.71
CA TYR A 13 -2.51 6.13 -6.18
C TYR A 13 -2.98 4.83 -6.78
N VAL A 14 -3.22 3.84 -5.91
CA VAL A 14 -3.66 2.50 -6.32
C VAL A 14 -5.07 2.29 -5.80
N LYS A 15 -6.04 2.26 -6.71
CA LYS A 15 -7.43 2.02 -6.34
C LYS A 15 -7.78 0.57 -6.60
N PHE A 16 -8.28 -0.11 -5.56
CA PHE A 16 -8.73 -1.49 -5.64
C PHE A 16 -10.25 -1.55 -5.74
N HIS A 17 -10.76 -2.60 -6.38
CA HIS A 17 -12.18 -2.87 -6.49
C HIS A 17 -12.42 -4.38 -6.56
N GLY A 18 -13.66 -4.80 -6.28
CA GLY A 18 -14.05 -6.19 -6.32
C GLY A 18 -13.43 -7.00 -5.19
N ILE A 19 -13.16 -8.27 -5.47
CA ILE A 19 -12.55 -9.21 -4.52
C ILE A 19 -11.04 -9.11 -4.64
N VAL A 20 -10.38 -8.65 -3.60
CA VAL A 20 -8.93 -8.42 -3.61
C VAL A 20 -8.22 -9.62 -2.97
N SER A 21 -7.37 -10.29 -3.76
CA SER A 21 -6.58 -11.42 -3.31
C SER A 21 -5.14 -11.01 -3.00
N ALA A 22 -4.39 -11.91 -2.36
CA ALA A 22 -2.97 -11.71 -2.14
C ALA A 22 -2.22 -11.50 -3.45
N GLN A 23 -2.59 -12.25 -4.50
CA GLN A 23 -1.95 -12.09 -5.81
C GLN A 23 -2.18 -10.69 -6.37
N ASP A 24 -3.36 -10.10 -6.15
CA ASP A 24 -3.63 -8.73 -6.58
C ASP A 24 -2.68 -7.73 -5.93
N LEU A 25 -2.41 -7.88 -4.64
CA LEU A 25 -1.47 -7.00 -3.94
C LEU A 25 -0.04 -7.20 -4.44
N ILE A 26 0.35 -8.45 -4.67
CA ILE A 26 1.68 -8.77 -5.21
C ILE A 26 1.84 -8.17 -6.61
N ASP A 27 0.82 -8.31 -7.45
CA ASP A 27 0.83 -7.76 -8.80
C ASP A 27 0.93 -6.23 -8.78
N ALA A 28 0.16 -5.59 -7.90
CA ALA A 28 0.22 -4.13 -7.76
C ALA A 28 1.61 -3.67 -7.32
N ASN A 29 2.22 -4.35 -6.35
CA ASN A 29 3.56 -4.04 -5.90
C ASN A 29 4.59 -4.19 -7.02
N ASN A 30 4.51 -5.30 -7.75
CA ASN A 30 5.43 -5.53 -8.87
C ASN A 30 5.27 -4.47 -9.94
N TYR A 31 4.04 -4.07 -10.21
CA TYR A 31 3.76 -3.03 -11.20
C TYR A 31 4.39 -1.69 -10.78
N LEU A 32 4.25 -1.34 -9.50
CA LEU A 32 4.83 -0.11 -8.97
C LEU A 32 6.36 -0.14 -9.05
N ILE A 33 6.97 -1.19 -8.54
CA ILE A 33 8.42 -1.31 -8.42
C ILE A 33 9.09 -1.34 -9.80
N SER A 34 8.47 -1.98 -10.77
CA SER A 34 9.04 -2.11 -12.11
C SER A 34 8.84 -0.87 -12.98
N ASN A 35 8.06 0.10 -12.54
CA ASN A 35 7.81 1.31 -13.31
C ASN A 35 8.92 2.33 -13.08
N ALA A 36 9.32 3.01 -14.14
CA ALA A 36 10.37 4.03 -14.04
C ALA A 36 10.03 5.17 -13.09
N ASN A 37 8.75 5.45 -12.88
CA ASN A 37 8.32 6.50 -11.97
C ASN A 37 8.56 6.16 -10.49
N PHE A 38 8.78 4.89 -10.16
CA PHE A 38 8.92 4.46 -8.77
C PHE A 38 10.07 5.17 -8.04
N GLU A 39 11.16 5.43 -8.73
CA GLU A 39 12.30 6.10 -8.10
C GLU A 39 11.98 7.52 -7.64
N GLY A 40 11.08 8.20 -8.32
CA GLY A 40 10.74 9.59 -8.03
C GLY A 40 9.65 9.78 -7.01
N ILE A 41 8.95 8.74 -6.59
CA ILE A 41 7.85 8.89 -5.64
C ILE A 41 8.33 8.76 -4.20
N ASN A 42 7.61 9.41 -3.29
CA ASN A 42 7.86 9.29 -1.85
C ASN A 42 6.60 8.91 -1.08
N TYR A 43 5.49 8.61 -1.78
CA TYR A 43 4.30 8.11 -1.14
C TYR A 43 3.49 7.19 -2.07
N GLN A 44 2.68 6.34 -1.45
CA GLN A 44 1.69 5.50 -2.10
C GLN A 44 0.38 5.61 -1.33
N ILE A 45 -0.73 5.67 -2.04
CA ILE A 45 -2.06 5.61 -1.43
C ILE A 45 -2.73 4.35 -1.97
N PHE A 46 -3.06 3.42 -1.08
CA PHE A 46 -3.77 2.19 -1.42
C PHE A 46 -5.21 2.37 -0.97
N ASP A 47 -6.12 2.47 -1.92
CA ASP A 47 -7.52 2.77 -1.68
C ASP A 47 -8.36 1.48 -1.72
N PHE A 48 -8.84 1.06 -0.55
CA PHE A 48 -9.71 -0.11 -0.39
C PHE A 48 -11.14 0.27 -0.01
N LEU A 49 -11.53 1.54 -0.20
CA LEU A 49 -12.85 2.01 0.24
C LEU A 49 -14.02 1.35 -0.49
N ASN A 50 -13.81 0.93 -1.74
CA ASN A 50 -14.87 0.41 -2.60
C ASN A 50 -14.69 -1.05 -3.00
N ILE A 51 -13.97 -1.83 -2.19
CA ILE A 51 -13.81 -3.27 -2.46
C ILE A 51 -15.01 -4.06 -1.92
N GLU A 52 -15.23 -5.24 -2.51
CA GLU A 52 -16.27 -6.16 -2.06
C GLU A 52 -15.77 -7.06 -0.94
N GLU A 53 -14.53 -7.55 -1.07
CA GLU A 53 -13.95 -8.47 -0.11
C GLU A 53 -12.42 -8.36 -0.13
N PHE A 54 -11.82 -8.55 1.04
CA PHE A 54 -10.37 -8.49 1.20
C PHE A 54 -9.89 -9.90 1.63
N LYS A 55 -9.39 -10.67 0.67
CA LYS A 55 -9.00 -12.07 0.90
C LYS A 55 -7.49 -12.20 1.12
N ILE A 56 -6.98 -11.46 2.09
CA ILE A 56 -5.56 -11.51 2.45
C ILE A 56 -5.45 -12.02 3.87
N THR A 57 -4.64 -13.06 4.07
CA THR A 57 -4.41 -13.65 5.39
C THR A 57 -3.17 -13.05 6.04
N SER A 58 -2.98 -13.34 7.34
CA SER A 58 -1.76 -12.93 8.05
C SER A 58 -0.53 -13.55 7.41
N PHE A 59 -0.64 -14.78 6.90
CA PHE A 59 0.48 -15.41 6.19
C PHE A 59 0.81 -14.66 4.90
N ASP A 60 -0.21 -14.30 4.12
CA ASP A 60 -0.02 -13.54 2.88
C ASP A 60 0.70 -12.23 3.14
N ILE A 61 0.28 -11.50 4.18
CA ILE A 61 0.87 -10.19 4.46
C ILE A 61 2.31 -10.33 4.96
N SER A 62 2.65 -11.45 5.59
CA SER A 62 4.02 -11.70 6.02
C SER A 62 4.96 -11.84 4.81
N ILE A 63 4.48 -12.46 3.74
CA ILE A 63 5.25 -12.58 2.50
C ILE A 63 5.42 -11.20 1.85
N ILE A 64 4.35 -10.44 1.75
CA ILE A 64 4.38 -9.10 1.17
C ILE A 64 5.30 -8.18 1.98
N GLY A 65 5.26 -8.29 3.30
CA GLY A 65 6.13 -7.51 4.18
C GLY A 65 7.62 -7.81 3.95
N VAL A 66 7.97 -9.08 3.73
CA VAL A 66 9.35 -9.46 3.41
C VAL A 66 9.79 -8.83 2.08
N MET A 67 8.92 -8.89 1.07
CA MET A 67 9.19 -8.29 -0.23
C MET A 67 9.41 -6.78 -0.12
N ASP A 68 8.55 -6.09 0.61
CA ASP A 68 8.64 -4.64 0.79
C ASP A 68 9.85 -4.26 1.63
N LYS A 69 10.16 -5.03 2.66
CA LYS A 69 11.33 -4.77 3.48
C LYS A 69 12.61 -4.85 2.67
N ALA A 70 12.68 -5.78 1.71
CA ALA A 70 13.81 -5.86 0.78
C ALA A 70 13.92 -4.58 -0.06
N GLN A 71 12.79 -3.96 -0.43
CA GLN A 71 12.81 -2.73 -1.22
C GLN A 71 13.34 -1.53 -0.43
N THR A 72 13.29 -1.55 0.89
CA THR A 72 13.81 -0.45 1.70
C THR A 72 15.32 -0.28 1.56
N GLU A 73 16.03 -1.29 1.05
CA GLU A 73 17.45 -1.19 0.74
C GLU A 73 17.71 -0.24 -0.43
N PHE A 74 16.76 -0.17 -1.37
CA PHE A 74 16.89 0.62 -2.59
C PHE A 74 16.13 1.93 -2.50
N LYS A 75 14.98 1.94 -1.84
CA LYS A 75 14.13 3.11 -1.65
C LYS A 75 14.03 3.38 -0.15
N LYS A 76 14.72 4.41 0.32
CA LYS A 76 14.92 4.61 1.77
C LYS A 76 13.68 5.13 2.50
N GLU A 77 12.87 5.95 1.84
CA GLU A 77 11.73 6.59 2.49
C GLU A 77 10.47 6.40 1.66
N MET A 78 9.36 6.09 2.32
CA MET A 78 8.07 5.97 1.68
C MET A 78 6.98 6.17 2.72
N LYS A 79 5.99 7.00 2.40
CA LYS A 79 4.75 7.07 3.17
C LYS A 79 3.72 6.21 2.46
N ILE A 80 3.07 5.33 3.20
CA ILE A 80 2.02 4.46 2.66
C ILE A 80 0.73 4.76 3.39
N ALA A 81 -0.24 5.34 2.69
CA ALA A 81 -1.57 5.60 3.22
C ALA A 81 -2.51 4.48 2.80
N ILE A 82 -3.18 3.88 3.77
CA ILE A 82 -4.18 2.83 3.52
C ILE A 82 -5.55 3.42 3.79
N LEU A 83 -6.39 3.47 2.76
CA LEU A 83 -7.76 3.96 2.86
C LEU A 83 -8.70 2.79 3.09
N THR A 84 -9.35 2.74 4.24
CA THR A 84 -10.30 1.69 4.54
C THR A 84 -11.25 2.12 5.67
N GLN A 85 -12.46 1.53 5.64
CA GLN A 85 -13.41 1.59 6.76
C GLN A 85 -13.68 0.19 7.30
N ASP A 86 -12.97 -0.81 6.79
CA ASP A 86 -13.14 -2.21 7.15
C ASP A 86 -12.18 -2.62 8.28
N ASN A 87 -12.72 -3.25 9.32
CA ASN A 87 -11.92 -3.63 10.48
C ASN A 87 -10.89 -4.72 10.18
N TYR A 88 -11.21 -5.62 9.25
CA TYR A 88 -10.27 -6.68 8.87
C TYR A 88 -9.07 -6.10 8.09
N VAL A 89 -9.32 -5.18 7.17
CA VAL A 89 -8.25 -4.49 6.45
C VAL A 89 -7.37 -3.73 7.44
N ARG A 90 -7.96 -3.09 8.45
CA ARG A 90 -7.19 -2.40 9.51
C ARG A 90 -6.30 -3.37 10.27
N LYS A 91 -6.83 -4.54 10.62
CA LYS A 91 -6.07 -5.57 11.34
C LYS A 91 -4.85 -6.02 10.52
N ILE A 92 -5.07 -6.35 9.27
CA ILE A 92 -3.98 -6.82 8.39
C ILE A 92 -2.96 -5.70 8.15
N THR A 93 -3.42 -4.46 8.00
CA THR A 93 -2.53 -3.31 7.84
C THR A 93 -1.62 -3.11 9.06
N LYS A 94 -2.15 -3.31 10.25
CA LYS A 94 -1.34 -3.20 11.47
C LYS A 94 -0.27 -4.29 11.54
N GLU A 95 -0.58 -5.50 11.07
CA GLU A 95 0.41 -6.58 10.98
C GLU A 95 1.52 -6.20 9.99
N TYR A 96 1.16 -5.62 8.85
CA TYR A 96 2.12 -5.13 7.87
C TYR A 96 3.03 -4.05 8.48
N ASP A 97 2.43 -3.10 9.20
CA ASP A 97 3.18 -2.00 9.81
C ASP A 97 4.23 -2.53 10.82
N GLN A 98 3.86 -3.54 11.60
CA GLN A 98 4.79 -4.19 12.52
C GLN A 98 5.98 -4.82 11.78
N LEU A 99 5.72 -5.44 10.62
CA LEU A 99 6.77 -6.05 9.81
C LEU A 99 7.74 -5.01 9.25
N MET A 100 7.28 -3.78 9.08
CA MET A 100 8.09 -2.70 8.52
C MET A 100 8.83 -1.89 9.59
N GLU A 101 8.72 -2.26 10.86
CA GLU A 101 9.44 -1.57 11.93
C GLU A 101 10.94 -1.55 11.67
N GLY A 102 11.57 -0.42 11.99
CA GLY A 102 13.00 -0.24 11.77
C GLY A 102 13.34 0.31 10.40
N SER A 103 12.36 0.40 9.49
CA SER A 103 12.54 1.04 8.20
C SER A 103 11.92 2.44 8.20
N ASN A 104 12.24 3.23 7.18
CA ASN A 104 11.62 4.56 7.00
C ASN A 104 10.41 4.50 6.06
N TRP A 105 9.84 3.32 5.87
CA TRP A 105 8.55 3.16 5.21
C TRP A 105 7.47 3.22 6.28
N ILE A 106 6.72 4.32 6.29
CA ILE A 106 5.74 4.61 7.34
C ILE A 106 4.34 4.40 6.79
N THR A 107 3.56 3.54 7.47
CA THR A 107 2.19 3.21 7.08
C THR A 107 1.20 3.88 8.02
N LYS A 108 0.14 4.45 7.47
CA LYS A 108 -0.93 5.05 8.26
C LYS A 108 -2.28 4.74 7.63
N ILE A 109 -3.31 4.56 8.49
CA ILE A 109 -4.66 4.21 8.05
C ILE A 109 -5.55 5.45 8.10
N PHE A 110 -6.33 5.64 7.04
CA PHE A 110 -7.29 6.74 6.93
C PHE A 110 -8.63 6.20 6.48
N ASP A 111 -9.71 6.85 6.87
CA ASP A 111 -11.06 6.48 6.44
C ASP A 111 -11.59 7.37 5.31
N ASN A 112 -10.83 8.38 4.89
CA ASN A 112 -11.19 9.24 3.78
C ASN A 112 -9.95 9.71 3.01
N MET A 113 -10.17 10.03 1.74
CA MET A 113 -9.09 10.42 0.82
C MET A 113 -8.47 11.76 1.20
N GLU A 114 -9.27 12.69 1.67
CA GLU A 114 -8.78 14.05 1.97
C GLU A 114 -7.66 14.01 3.02
N ASN A 115 -7.88 13.29 4.11
CA ASN A 115 -6.88 13.17 5.18
C ASN A 115 -5.65 12.40 4.73
N ALA A 116 -5.83 11.37 3.91
CA ALA A 116 -4.71 10.62 3.37
C ALA A 116 -3.82 11.51 2.49
N LYS A 117 -4.43 12.26 1.59
CA LYS A 117 -3.71 13.16 0.70
C LYS A 117 -2.96 14.24 1.47
N GLN A 118 -3.56 14.77 2.51
CA GLN A 118 -2.92 15.78 3.34
C GLN A 118 -1.66 15.22 4.00
N TRP A 119 -1.77 14.02 4.56
CA TRP A 119 -0.64 13.40 5.26
C TRP A 119 0.52 13.06 4.32
N VAL A 120 0.23 12.47 3.16
CA VAL A 120 1.32 12.05 2.26
C VAL A 120 2.08 13.22 1.67
N LYS A 121 1.48 14.41 1.65
CA LYS A 121 2.09 15.61 1.09
C LYS A 121 2.77 16.50 2.13
N GLU A 122 2.73 16.10 3.38
CA GLU A 122 3.42 16.82 4.45
C GLU A 122 4.94 16.78 4.31
#